data_86073e804f5fd1651479634aa5df4b2d
#
_entry.id   86073e804f5fd1651479634aa5df4b2d
#
_cell.length_a   1.000
_cell.length_b   1.000
_cell.length_c   1.000
_cell.angle_alpha   90.00
_cell.angle_beta   90.00
_cell.angle_gamma   90.00
#
_symmetry.space_group_name_H-M   'P 1'
#
loop_
_entity.id
_entity.type
_entity.pdbx_description
1 polymer ?
#
loop_
_entity_poly.entity_id
_entity_poly.type
_entity_poly.pdbx_seq_one_letter_code
_entity_poly.pdbx_strand_id
1 'polypeptide(L)'
;MDFTLDQKHEMARDLFKQFAETEVKPLAQETDETEVFPAETVAKMGKYGFMGIPVPKEYGGQGCDPLTYVMCVEELSKVCGTTGVIVSAHTSLCIDPIMTFGTEEQKKKYVPDLASGKKIGAFGLTEPGAGTDAQGCQTKAVLDGDEWVLNGSKCFITNGKVADVYIIIAITSITEDKRGRKKKNFSAFIVDKGTPGFSFGTKEKKMGIRGSSTYELIFEDARIPKDALLGKEGRGFPIAMHTLDGGRIGIAAQALGIAEGALERTIEYTKERKQFGRSIAQQQNTQFKLADMATRIDAAKYLVYAAAMKKAEFVKNPKVSYSVDAAKAKLFAAETAMAVTTECVQLFGGYGYIREYDVERMMRDAKITEIYEGTSEVQRMVISGSLLR
;
A
#
# COMPACT_ATOMS: atom_id res chain seq x y z
N MET A 1 12.80 -22.13 12.82
CA MET A 1 12.47 -20.90 12.09
C MET A 1 13.54 -19.90 12.48
N ASP A 2 14.32 -19.39 11.54
CA ASP A 2 15.34 -18.38 11.80
C ASP A 2 14.69 -17.01 11.62
N PHE A 3 14.75 -16.17 12.63
CA PHE A 3 14.19 -14.79 12.61
C PHE A 3 15.30 -13.73 12.47
N THR A 4 16.56 -14.17 12.30
CA THR A 4 17.67 -13.25 12.08
C THR A 4 17.67 -12.79 10.63
N LEU A 5 17.92 -11.50 10.42
CA LEU A 5 18.16 -10.96 9.10
C LEU A 5 19.58 -11.33 8.66
N ASP A 6 19.74 -11.64 7.38
CA ASP A 6 21.07 -11.78 6.82
C ASP A 6 21.72 -10.39 6.61
N GLN A 7 23.01 -10.38 6.36
CA GLN A 7 23.80 -9.16 6.17
C GLN A 7 23.25 -8.25 5.07
N LYS A 8 22.64 -8.81 4.01
CA LYS A 8 22.08 -8.02 2.90
C LYS A 8 20.84 -7.27 3.36
N HIS A 9 19.96 -7.92 4.12
CA HIS A 9 18.78 -7.30 4.69
C HIS A 9 19.16 -6.21 5.71
N GLU A 10 20.18 -6.45 6.56
CA GLU A 10 20.65 -5.44 7.50
C GLU A 10 21.19 -4.19 6.77
N MET A 11 22.03 -4.37 5.75
CA MET A 11 22.53 -3.26 4.93
C MET A 11 21.41 -2.51 4.20
N ALA A 12 20.42 -3.23 3.69
CA ALA A 12 19.26 -2.62 3.03
C ALA A 12 18.43 -1.80 4.03
N ARG A 13 18.19 -2.34 5.23
CA ARG A 13 17.49 -1.62 6.30
C ARG A 13 18.22 -0.33 6.68
N ASP A 14 19.53 -0.39 6.86
CA ASP A 14 20.33 0.79 7.23
C ASP A 14 20.22 1.87 6.15
N LEU A 15 20.25 1.50 4.87
CA LEU A 15 20.05 2.42 3.74
C LEU A 15 18.65 3.05 3.81
N PHE A 16 17.59 2.27 4.00
CA PHE A 16 16.22 2.77 4.06
C PHE A 16 16.03 3.70 5.25
N LYS A 17 16.54 3.32 6.43
CA LYS A 17 16.53 4.13 7.64
C LYS A 17 17.24 5.46 7.44
N GLN A 18 18.47 5.43 6.90
CA GLN A 18 19.23 6.65 6.63
C GLN A 18 18.45 7.57 5.68
N PHE A 19 17.91 7.06 4.58
CA PHE A 19 17.12 7.84 3.65
C PHE A 19 15.86 8.42 4.32
N ALA A 20 15.14 7.62 5.11
CA ALA A 20 13.95 8.07 5.83
C ALA A 20 14.27 9.22 6.79
N GLU A 21 15.34 9.14 7.55
CA GLU A 21 15.75 10.18 8.51
C GLU A 21 16.26 11.46 7.82
N THR A 22 17.00 11.33 6.70
CA THR A 22 17.64 12.49 6.05
C THR A 22 16.79 13.16 4.99
N GLU A 23 15.99 12.40 4.24
CA GLU A 23 15.26 12.91 3.07
C GLU A 23 13.74 12.96 3.26
N VAL A 24 13.19 12.19 4.19
CA VAL A 24 11.74 12.11 4.40
C VAL A 24 11.30 12.85 5.67
N LYS A 25 11.94 12.57 6.80
CA LYS A 25 11.58 13.13 8.11
C LYS A 25 11.52 14.65 8.15
N PRO A 26 12.47 15.40 7.56
CA PRO A 26 12.44 16.86 7.57
C PRO A 26 11.22 17.46 6.84
N LEU A 27 10.64 16.73 5.89
CA LEU A 27 9.53 17.17 5.05
C LEU A 27 8.18 16.59 5.46
N ALA A 28 8.15 15.68 6.44
CA ALA A 28 6.95 14.90 6.76
C ALA A 28 5.79 15.78 7.27
N GLN A 29 6.08 16.76 8.11
CA GLN A 29 5.06 17.69 8.63
C GLN A 29 4.56 18.64 7.53
N GLU A 30 5.45 19.25 6.76
CA GLU A 30 5.07 20.11 5.64
C GLU A 30 4.22 19.36 4.60
N THR A 31 4.60 18.11 4.29
CA THR A 31 3.85 17.23 3.39
C THR A 31 2.42 16.98 3.88
N ASP A 32 2.23 16.79 5.18
CA ASP A 32 0.90 16.65 5.79
C ASP A 32 0.11 17.95 5.76
N GLU A 33 0.71 19.08 6.16
CA GLU A 33 0.04 20.38 6.27
C GLU A 33 -0.38 20.93 4.90
N THR A 34 0.52 20.87 3.92
CA THR A 34 0.27 21.38 2.56
C THR A 34 -0.56 20.45 1.69
N GLU A 35 -0.66 19.17 2.05
CA GLU A 35 -1.28 18.12 1.24
C GLU A 35 -0.67 17.99 -0.17
N VAL A 36 0.59 18.38 -0.32
CA VAL A 36 1.31 18.32 -1.59
C VAL A 36 2.06 16.99 -1.70
N PHE A 37 1.98 16.38 -2.86
CA PHE A 37 2.72 15.15 -3.17
C PHE A 37 4.23 15.44 -3.16
N PRO A 38 5.03 14.64 -2.41
CA PRO A 38 6.46 14.88 -2.24
C PRO A 38 7.29 14.43 -3.47
N ALA A 39 7.11 15.13 -4.60
CA ALA A 39 7.66 14.72 -5.89
C ALA A 39 9.20 14.60 -5.89
N GLU A 40 9.90 15.53 -5.22
CA GLU A 40 11.36 15.50 -5.13
C GLU A 40 11.85 14.30 -4.33
N THR A 41 11.22 13.99 -3.20
CA THR A 41 11.52 12.80 -2.39
C THR A 41 11.30 11.53 -3.21
N VAL A 42 10.18 11.45 -3.95
CA VAL A 42 9.88 10.30 -4.83
C VAL A 42 10.91 10.16 -5.95
N ALA A 43 11.34 11.27 -6.56
CA ALA A 43 12.39 11.24 -7.56
C ALA A 43 13.72 10.74 -6.98
N LYS A 44 14.06 11.14 -5.74
CA LYS A 44 15.24 10.61 -5.02
C LYS A 44 15.08 9.12 -4.74
N MET A 45 13.92 8.65 -4.29
CA MET A 45 13.64 7.21 -4.10
C MET A 45 13.87 6.41 -5.40
N GLY A 46 13.46 6.95 -6.54
CA GLY A 46 13.77 6.36 -7.85
C GLY A 46 15.26 6.19 -8.09
N LYS A 47 16.05 7.22 -7.82
CA LYS A 47 17.52 7.19 -7.96
C LYS A 47 18.20 6.16 -7.04
N TYR A 48 17.66 5.94 -5.84
CA TYR A 48 18.11 4.93 -4.90
C TYR A 48 17.56 3.51 -5.19
N GLY A 49 16.72 3.37 -6.23
CA GLY A 49 16.14 2.09 -6.65
C GLY A 49 14.98 1.59 -5.78
N PHE A 50 14.41 2.42 -4.90
CA PHE A 50 13.33 2.03 -4.00
C PHE A 50 12.02 1.72 -4.74
N MET A 51 11.83 2.30 -5.93
CA MET A 51 10.64 2.09 -6.74
C MET A 51 10.62 0.73 -7.46
N GLY A 52 11.76 0.04 -7.53
CA GLY A 52 11.91 -1.23 -8.24
C GLY A 52 12.56 -2.35 -7.42
N ILE A 53 12.43 -2.34 -6.08
CA ILE A 53 13.11 -3.30 -5.19
C ILE A 53 12.89 -4.76 -5.60
N PRO A 54 11.64 -5.28 -5.77
CA PRO A 54 11.43 -6.68 -6.10
C PRO A 54 11.48 -6.96 -7.61
N VAL A 55 11.66 -5.94 -8.43
CA VAL A 55 11.68 -6.09 -9.90
C VAL A 55 13.01 -6.73 -10.33
N PRO A 56 12.99 -7.76 -11.21
CA PRO A 56 14.20 -8.36 -11.74
C PRO A 56 15.11 -7.35 -12.45
N LYS A 57 16.42 -7.56 -12.39
CA LYS A 57 17.42 -6.68 -12.98
C LYS A 57 17.27 -6.51 -14.50
N GLU A 58 16.80 -7.53 -15.19
CA GLU A 58 16.52 -7.50 -16.64
C GLU A 58 15.47 -6.45 -17.03
N TYR A 59 14.59 -6.06 -16.11
CA TYR A 59 13.60 -5.00 -16.26
C TYR A 59 14.00 -3.70 -15.52
N GLY A 60 15.27 -3.56 -15.12
CA GLY A 60 15.78 -2.34 -14.49
C GLY A 60 15.54 -2.22 -12.98
N GLY A 61 15.08 -3.27 -12.32
CA GLY A 61 14.89 -3.30 -10.87
C GLY A 61 16.13 -3.76 -10.09
N GLN A 62 15.95 -3.91 -8.78
CA GLN A 62 17.03 -4.32 -7.87
C GLN A 62 17.17 -5.83 -7.74
N GLY A 63 16.15 -6.62 -8.10
CA GLY A 63 16.13 -8.07 -7.99
C GLY A 63 16.15 -8.58 -6.55
N CYS A 64 15.71 -7.76 -5.60
CA CYS A 64 15.62 -8.14 -4.19
C CYS A 64 14.34 -8.95 -3.91
N ASP A 65 14.26 -9.53 -2.74
CA ASP A 65 13.11 -10.31 -2.32
C ASP A 65 11.97 -9.45 -1.74
N PRO A 66 10.77 -10.04 -1.51
CA PRO A 66 9.66 -9.32 -0.90
C PRO A 66 9.93 -8.81 0.53
N LEU A 67 10.84 -9.42 1.30
CA LEU A 67 11.19 -8.94 2.63
C LEU A 67 11.94 -7.62 2.56
N THR A 68 12.88 -7.48 1.63
CA THR A 68 13.59 -6.21 1.38
C THR A 68 12.62 -5.08 1.03
N TYR A 69 11.60 -5.36 0.18
CA TYR A 69 10.56 -4.39 -0.15
C TYR A 69 9.73 -3.98 1.09
N VAL A 70 9.33 -4.95 1.90
CA VAL A 70 8.59 -4.70 3.15
C VAL A 70 9.37 -3.81 4.10
N MET A 71 10.67 -4.07 4.28
CA MET A 71 11.55 -3.26 5.12
C MET A 71 11.68 -1.82 4.62
N CYS A 72 11.68 -1.60 3.31
CA CYS A 72 11.65 -0.24 2.75
C CYS A 72 10.37 0.50 3.15
N VAL A 73 9.20 -0.12 2.96
CA VAL A 73 7.91 0.49 3.33
C VAL A 73 7.84 0.74 4.84
N GLU A 74 8.33 -0.19 5.68
CA GLU A 74 8.42 -0.08 7.13
C GLU A 74 9.25 1.14 7.53
N GLU A 75 10.51 1.24 7.09
CA GLU A 75 11.42 2.32 7.50
C GLU A 75 10.94 3.70 7.01
N LEU A 76 10.40 3.82 5.80
CA LEU A 76 9.79 5.06 5.33
C LEU A 76 8.58 5.45 6.19
N SER A 77 7.76 4.48 6.59
CA SER A 77 6.53 4.72 7.35
C SER A 77 6.80 5.08 8.83
N LYS A 78 7.96 4.73 9.38
CA LYS A 78 8.39 5.18 10.73
C LYS A 78 8.43 6.71 10.84
N VAL A 79 8.66 7.38 9.73
CA VAL A 79 8.75 8.85 9.70
C VAL A 79 7.58 9.50 8.96
N CYS A 80 7.03 8.84 7.94
CA CYS A 80 5.95 9.38 7.12
C CYS A 80 5.13 8.28 6.44
N GLY A 81 3.90 8.04 6.91
CA GLY A 81 2.98 7.06 6.33
C GLY A 81 2.63 7.36 4.86
N THR A 82 2.61 8.64 4.47
CA THR A 82 2.44 9.08 3.07
C THR A 82 3.52 8.51 2.15
N THR A 83 4.79 8.61 2.54
CA THR A 83 5.90 8.15 1.69
C THR A 83 5.91 6.62 1.57
N GLY A 84 5.60 5.91 2.65
CA GLY A 84 5.47 4.46 2.63
C GLY A 84 4.38 3.97 1.68
N VAL A 85 3.18 4.58 1.68
CA VAL A 85 2.08 4.15 0.80
C VAL A 85 2.34 4.46 -0.67
N ILE A 86 3.09 5.51 -1.00
CA ILE A 86 3.45 5.82 -2.39
C ILE A 86 4.24 4.66 -2.99
N VAL A 87 5.26 4.16 -2.29
CA VAL A 87 6.07 3.01 -2.71
C VAL A 87 5.21 1.74 -2.72
N SER A 88 4.39 1.53 -1.68
CA SER A 88 3.55 0.35 -1.55
C SER A 88 2.58 0.22 -2.72
N ALA A 89 1.78 1.23 -3.00
CA ALA A 89 0.79 1.21 -4.07
C ALA A 89 1.45 1.09 -5.47
N HIS A 90 2.53 1.82 -5.69
CA HIS A 90 3.28 1.76 -6.95
C HIS A 90 3.80 0.34 -7.25
N THR A 91 4.45 -0.27 -6.26
CA THR A 91 5.11 -1.57 -6.44
C THR A 91 4.12 -2.72 -6.46
N SER A 92 3.25 -2.81 -5.42
CA SER A 92 2.39 -3.98 -5.24
C SER A 92 1.11 -3.95 -6.07
N LEU A 93 0.60 -2.75 -6.42
CA LEU A 93 -0.68 -2.63 -7.12
C LEU A 93 -0.54 -2.34 -8.62
N CYS A 94 0.63 -1.88 -9.08
CA CYS A 94 0.85 -1.61 -10.50
C CYS A 94 1.96 -2.48 -11.10
N ILE A 95 3.17 -2.48 -10.54
CA ILE A 95 4.27 -3.27 -11.10
C ILE A 95 4.01 -4.76 -10.96
N ASP A 96 3.64 -5.23 -9.77
CA ASP A 96 3.42 -6.67 -9.48
C ASP A 96 2.41 -7.32 -10.42
N PRO A 97 1.20 -6.77 -10.69
CA PRO A 97 0.28 -7.35 -11.66
C PRO A 97 0.81 -7.33 -13.10
N ILE A 98 1.58 -6.31 -13.53
CA ILE A 98 2.22 -6.31 -14.84
C ILE A 98 3.26 -7.44 -14.93
N MET A 99 4.09 -7.59 -13.90
CA MET A 99 5.10 -8.66 -13.84
C MET A 99 4.47 -10.06 -13.81
N THR A 100 3.35 -10.22 -13.12
CA THR A 100 2.71 -11.54 -12.93
C THR A 100 1.83 -11.95 -14.12
N PHE A 101 1.11 -11.03 -14.73
CA PHE A 101 0.08 -11.32 -15.72
C PHE A 101 0.33 -10.70 -17.09
N GLY A 102 1.28 -9.78 -17.22
CA GLY A 102 1.60 -9.10 -18.47
C GLY A 102 2.35 -9.98 -19.47
N THR A 103 2.18 -9.66 -20.75
CA THR A 103 3.02 -10.23 -21.82
C THR A 103 4.44 -9.68 -21.71
N GLU A 104 5.39 -10.31 -22.40
CA GLU A 104 6.77 -9.82 -22.42
C GLU A 104 6.89 -8.43 -23.04
N GLU A 105 6.05 -8.11 -24.02
CA GLU A 105 5.96 -6.79 -24.64
C GLU A 105 5.48 -5.75 -23.61
N GLN A 106 4.42 -6.07 -22.84
CA GLN A 106 3.90 -5.19 -21.78
C GLN A 106 4.97 -4.98 -20.69
N LYS A 107 5.63 -6.03 -20.22
CA LYS A 107 6.71 -5.92 -19.23
C LYS A 107 7.82 -5.00 -19.72
N LYS A 108 8.34 -5.23 -20.93
CA LYS A 108 9.40 -4.41 -21.53
C LYS A 108 8.98 -2.95 -21.76
N LYS A 109 7.70 -2.72 -22.08
CA LYS A 109 7.18 -1.37 -22.33
C LYS A 109 7.03 -0.55 -21.04
N TYR A 110 6.55 -1.16 -19.95
CA TYR A 110 6.12 -0.42 -18.76
C TYR A 110 7.08 -0.54 -17.58
N VAL A 111 7.61 -1.73 -17.32
CA VAL A 111 8.31 -2.01 -16.08
C VAL A 111 9.63 -1.24 -15.90
N PRO A 112 10.48 -1.02 -16.92
CA PRO A 112 11.73 -0.27 -16.74
C PRO A 112 11.53 1.17 -16.26
N ASP A 113 10.56 1.89 -16.83
CA ASP A 113 10.24 3.26 -16.44
C ASP A 113 9.58 3.31 -15.04
N LEU A 114 8.78 2.30 -14.68
CA LEU A 114 8.19 2.17 -13.35
C LEU A 114 9.27 1.80 -12.31
N ALA A 115 10.10 0.80 -12.56
CA ALA A 115 11.14 0.35 -11.64
C ALA A 115 12.20 1.42 -11.34
N SER A 116 12.50 2.27 -12.30
CA SER A 116 13.41 3.42 -12.12
C SER A 116 12.75 4.62 -11.42
N GLY A 117 11.42 4.59 -11.21
CA GLY A 117 10.67 5.72 -10.67
C GLY A 117 10.49 6.89 -11.64
N LYS A 118 10.85 6.74 -12.92
CA LYS A 118 10.60 7.72 -13.97
C LYS A 118 9.10 7.85 -14.25
N LYS A 119 8.35 6.75 -14.12
CA LYS A 119 6.90 6.70 -14.15
C LYS A 119 6.36 6.15 -12.83
N ILE A 120 5.18 6.59 -12.46
CA ILE A 120 4.47 6.15 -11.25
C ILE A 120 3.25 5.31 -11.66
N GLY A 121 2.97 4.27 -10.87
CA GLY A 121 1.84 3.39 -11.07
C GLY A 121 0.70 3.62 -10.09
N ALA A 122 -0.53 3.32 -10.56
CA ALA A 122 -1.75 3.32 -9.76
C ALA A 122 -2.65 2.14 -10.10
N PHE A 123 -3.64 1.86 -9.24
CA PHE A 123 -4.59 0.76 -9.40
C PHE A 123 -6.03 1.24 -9.16
N GLY A 124 -6.89 1.03 -10.14
CA GLY A 124 -8.29 1.46 -10.12
C GLY A 124 -9.27 0.28 -10.09
N LEU A 125 -9.71 -0.10 -8.87
CA LEU A 125 -10.76 -1.09 -8.64
C LEU A 125 -12.02 -0.42 -8.08
N THR A 126 -11.87 0.29 -6.95
CA THR A 126 -12.95 0.85 -6.14
C THR A 126 -13.78 1.89 -6.91
N GLU A 127 -15.10 1.82 -6.73
CA GLU A 127 -16.07 2.78 -7.27
C GLU A 127 -16.94 3.35 -6.15
N PRO A 128 -17.64 4.49 -6.36
CA PRO A 128 -18.48 5.10 -5.33
C PRO A 128 -19.51 4.13 -4.70
N GLY A 129 -20.05 3.20 -5.48
CA GLY A 129 -21.00 2.17 -5.01
C GLY A 129 -20.39 0.80 -4.69
N ALA A 130 -19.06 0.64 -4.77
CA ALA A 130 -18.40 -0.67 -4.70
C ALA A 130 -17.02 -0.58 -4.03
N GLY A 131 -17.01 -0.59 -2.71
CA GLY A 131 -15.79 -0.71 -1.88
C GLY A 131 -15.53 -2.16 -1.50
N THR A 132 -16.02 -2.59 -0.33
CA THR A 132 -15.92 -3.98 0.14
C THR A 132 -16.58 -4.97 -0.82
N ASP A 133 -17.74 -4.63 -1.37
CA ASP A 133 -18.38 -5.39 -2.46
C ASP A 133 -17.74 -5.02 -3.82
N ALA A 134 -16.50 -5.45 -4.04
CA ALA A 134 -15.76 -5.15 -5.27
C ALA A 134 -16.44 -5.74 -6.53
N GLN A 135 -17.30 -6.76 -6.41
CA GLN A 135 -18.09 -7.28 -7.54
C GLN A 135 -19.25 -6.35 -7.90
N GLY A 136 -19.56 -5.39 -7.05
CA GLY A 136 -20.54 -4.33 -7.30
C GLY A 136 -20.12 -3.33 -8.38
N CYS A 137 -18.83 -3.26 -8.76
CA CYS A 137 -18.31 -2.34 -9.77
C CYS A 137 -19.13 -2.31 -11.06
N GLN A 138 -19.22 -1.13 -11.69
CA GLN A 138 -20.05 -0.85 -12.85
C GLN A 138 -19.26 -0.36 -14.08
N THR A 139 -18.01 0.09 -13.92
CA THR A 139 -17.15 0.51 -15.03
C THR A 139 -17.08 -0.58 -16.08
N LYS A 140 -17.32 -0.22 -17.32
CA LYS A 140 -17.39 -1.14 -18.48
C LYS A 140 -16.22 -0.91 -19.42
N ALA A 141 -15.81 -1.97 -20.12
CA ALA A 141 -14.92 -1.91 -21.26
C ALA A 141 -15.54 -2.75 -22.39
N VAL A 142 -15.81 -2.10 -23.52
CA VAL A 142 -16.42 -2.74 -24.69
C VAL A 142 -15.40 -2.76 -25.82
N LEU A 143 -15.20 -3.93 -26.44
CA LEU A 143 -14.32 -4.05 -27.60
C LEU A 143 -15.03 -3.49 -28.84
N ASP A 144 -14.40 -2.50 -29.49
CA ASP A 144 -14.87 -1.85 -30.72
C ASP A 144 -13.72 -1.89 -31.74
N GLY A 145 -13.77 -2.84 -32.66
CA GLY A 145 -12.67 -3.12 -33.58
C GLY A 145 -11.40 -3.59 -32.85
N ASP A 146 -10.34 -2.81 -32.95
CA ASP A 146 -9.05 -3.06 -32.32
C ASP A 146 -8.80 -2.21 -31.07
N GLU A 147 -9.84 -1.63 -30.49
CA GLU A 147 -9.77 -0.80 -29.29
C GLU A 147 -10.81 -1.23 -28.26
N TRP A 148 -10.44 -1.07 -26.98
CA TRP A 148 -11.39 -1.13 -25.87
C TRP A 148 -11.88 0.28 -25.54
N VAL A 149 -13.18 0.43 -25.40
CA VAL A 149 -13.84 1.69 -24.99
C VAL A 149 -14.26 1.57 -23.54
N LEU A 150 -13.63 2.35 -22.66
CA LEU A 150 -13.88 2.36 -21.22
C LEU A 150 -14.87 3.47 -20.87
N ASN A 151 -15.87 3.13 -20.03
CA ASN A 151 -16.86 4.07 -19.50
C ASN A 151 -17.13 3.77 -18.01
N GLY A 152 -17.07 4.81 -17.17
CA GLY A 152 -17.31 4.72 -15.72
C GLY A 152 -16.37 5.58 -14.91
N SER A 153 -16.30 5.34 -13.61
CA SER A 153 -15.39 6.06 -12.72
C SER A 153 -14.82 5.15 -11.64
N LYS A 154 -13.65 5.54 -11.11
CA LYS A 154 -12.98 4.90 -9.97
C LYS A 154 -12.70 5.96 -8.91
N CYS A 155 -12.91 5.65 -7.64
CA CYS A 155 -12.65 6.60 -6.54
C CYS A 155 -11.60 6.09 -5.57
N PHE A 156 -11.07 7.00 -4.76
CA PHE A 156 -10.03 6.75 -3.75
C PHE A 156 -8.75 6.15 -4.33
N ILE A 157 -8.36 6.58 -5.53
CA ILE A 157 -7.20 6.00 -6.22
C ILE A 157 -5.91 6.65 -5.74
N THR A 158 -5.10 5.87 -5.01
CA THR A 158 -3.76 6.24 -4.55
C THR A 158 -2.84 6.48 -5.74
N ASN A 159 -2.00 7.51 -5.67
CA ASN A 159 -1.18 8.04 -6.76
C ASN A 159 -2.02 8.57 -7.94
N GLY A 160 -3.33 8.74 -7.81
CA GLY A 160 -4.29 8.95 -8.89
C GLY A 160 -3.86 9.97 -9.94
N LYS A 161 -3.56 11.21 -9.57
CA LYS A 161 -3.19 12.26 -10.55
C LYS A 161 -1.70 12.27 -10.93
N VAL A 162 -0.84 11.75 -10.05
CA VAL A 162 0.61 11.73 -10.28
C VAL A 162 1.08 10.51 -11.05
N ALA A 163 0.31 9.43 -11.04
CA ALA A 163 0.65 8.22 -11.79
C ALA A 163 0.64 8.48 -13.32
N ASP A 164 1.43 7.68 -14.03
CA ASP A 164 1.55 7.66 -15.48
C ASP A 164 0.94 6.40 -16.08
N VAL A 165 0.87 5.32 -15.28
CA VAL A 165 0.37 4.01 -15.68
C VAL A 165 -0.66 3.52 -14.66
N TYR A 166 -1.81 3.07 -15.14
CA TYR A 166 -2.93 2.65 -14.31
C TYR A 166 -3.36 1.22 -14.67
N ILE A 167 -3.55 0.38 -13.65
CA ILE A 167 -4.21 -0.90 -13.81
C ILE A 167 -5.69 -0.69 -13.49
N ILE A 168 -6.56 -0.83 -14.48
CA ILE A 168 -8.01 -0.57 -14.36
C ILE A 168 -8.78 -1.87 -14.49
N ILE A 169 -9.67 -2.12 -13.52
CA ILE A 169 -10.58 -3.28 -13.55
C ILE A 169 -11.95 -2.82 -14.08
N ALA A 170 -12.42 -3.44 -15.15
CA ALA A 170 -13.70 -3.11 -15.78
C ALA A 170 -14.45 -4.37 -16.24
N ILE A 171 -15.78 -4.25 -16.38
CA ILE A 171 -16.66 -5.32 -16.87
C ILE A 171 -16.51 -5.41 -18.40
N THR A 172 -16.18 -6.59 -18.91
CA THR A 172 -16.14 -6.85 -20.36
C THR A 172 -17.35 -7.63 -20.85
N SER A 173 -18.01 -8.41 -20.00
CA SER A 173 -19.24 -9.11 -20.35
C SER A 173 -20.10 -9.42 -19.13
N ILE A 174 -21.38 -9.68 -19.37
CA ILE A 174 -22.31 -10.19 -18.36
C ILE A 174 -22.90 -11.49 -18.91
N THR A 175 -22.72 -12.57 -18.17
CA THR A 175 -23.26 -13.89 -18.48
C THR A 175 -24.34 -14.26 -17.49
N GLU A 176 -25.20 -15.22 -17.86
CA GLU A 176 -26.18 -15.79 -16.94
C GLU A 176 -25.78 -17.20 -16.56
N ASP A 177 -25.90 -17.53 -15.26
CA ASP A 177 -25.71 -18.89 -14.78
C ASP A 177 -26.95 -19.76 -15.11
N LYS A 178 -26.86 -21.07 -14.84
CA LYS A 178 -27.96 -22.02 -15.07
C LYS A 178 -29.24 -21.71 -14.28
N ARG A 179 -29.18 -20.77 -13.34
CA ARG A 179 -30.32 -20.32 -12.52
C ARG A 179 -30.82 -18.93 -12.93
N GLY A 180 -30.35 -18.39 -14.08
CA GLY A 180 -30.72 -17.06 -14.56
C GLY A 180 -30.08 -15.89 -13.80
N ARG A 181 -29.07 -16.14 -12.92
CA ARG A 181 -28.41 -15.08 -12.16
C ARG A 181 -27.33 -14.45 -13.03
N LYS A 182 -27.37 -13.12 -13.16
CA LYS A 182 -26.36 -12.34 -13.89
C LYS A 182 -25.01 -12.41 -13.17
N LYS A 183 -23.97 -12.75 -13.92
CA LYS A 183 -22.57 -12.78 -13.47
C LYS A 183 -21.77 -11.80 -14.32
N LYS A 184 -21.15 -10.82 -13.66
CA LYS A 184 -20.21 -9.89 -14.30
C LYS A 184 -18.87 -10.58 -14.51
N ASN A 185 -18.30 -10.48 -15.70
CA ASN A 185 -16.94 -10.90 -16.01
C ASN A 185 -16.08 -9.65 -16.13
N PHE A 186 -15.08 -9.56 -15.27
CA PHE A 186 -14.16 -8.44 -15.21
C PHE A 186 -12.88 -8.75 -15.97
N SER A 187 -12.31 -7.73 -16.59
CA SER A 187 -10.98 -7.76 -17.18
C SER A 187 -10.11 -6.67 -16.57
N ALA A 188 -8.79 -6.83 -16.65
CA ALA A 188 -7.82 -5.86 -16.21
C ALA A 188 -7.16 -5.20 -17.43
N PHE A 189 -6.91 -3.90 -17.36
CA PHE A 189 -6.34 -3.12 -18.44
C PHE A 189 -5.20 -2.24 -17.95
N ILE A 190 -4.17 -2.09 -18.79
CA ILE A 190 -3.12 -1.09 -18.58
C ILE A 190 -3.55 0.17 -19.33
N VAL A 191 -3.73 1.28 -18.61
CA VAL A 191 -4.15 2.56 -19.17
C VAL A 191 -3.05 3.58 -18.94
N ASP A 192 -2.62 4.25 -20.00
CA ASP A 192 -1.62 5.32 -19.92
C ASP A 192 -2.28 6.66 -19.55
N LYS A 193 -1.59 7.50 -18.78
CA LYS A 193 -1.98 8.89 -18.56
C LYS A 193 -2.07 9.63 -19.88
N GLY A 194 -3.10 10.47 -20.03
CA GLY A 194 -3.31 11.24 -21.27
C GLY A 194 -4.07 10.49 -22.35
N THR A 195 -4.55 9.26 -22.08
CA THR A 195 -5.50 8.57 -22.96
C THR A 195 -6.72 9.48 -23.19
N PRO A 196 -7.12 9.76 -24.44
CA PRO A 196 -8.33 10.53 -24.72
C PRO A 196 -9.56 9.92 -24.04
N GLY A 197 -10.38 10.76 -23.39
CA GLY A 197 -11.54 10.31 -22.61
C GLY A 197 -11.20 9.84 -21.19
N PHE A 198 -9.92 9.83 -20.79
CA PHE A 198 -9.49 9.59 -19.41
C PHE A 198 -9.16 10.92 -18.72
N SER A 199 -9.83 11.21 -17.63
CA SER A 199 -9.67 12.45 -16.86
C SER A 199 -9.68 12.18 -15.34
N PHE A 200 -9.43 13.24 -14.57
CA PHE A 200 -9.38 13.19 -13.11
C PHE A 200 -10.49 14.04 -12.53
N GLY A 201 -11.24 13.46 -11.59
CA GLY A 201 -12.25 14.17 -10.83
C GLY A 201 -11.69 14.79 -9.54
N THR A 202 -12.41 14.61 -8.46
CA THR A 202 -12.14 15.25 -7.17
C THR A 202 -10.84 14.72 -6.52
N LYS A 203 -10.04 15.65 -5.97
CA LYS A 203 -8.97 15.33 -5.00
C LYS A 203 -9.60 15.08 -3.63
N GLU A 204 -9.30 13.95 -3.03
CA GLU A 204 -9.82 13.62 -1.71
C GLU A 204 -9.13 14.41 -0.60
N LYS A 205 -9.95 15.07 0.25
CA LYS A 205 -9.49 15.70 1.50
C LYS A 205 -9.49 14.65 2.60
N LYS A 206 -8.31 14.21 3.01
CA LYS A 206 -8.15 13.04 3.88
C LYS A 206 -7.83 13.41 5.32
N MET A 207 -8.18 12.52 6.25
CA MET A 207 -7.82 12.59 7.67
C MET A 207 -6.31 12.46 7.88
N GLY A 208 -5.67 11.48 7.22
CA GLY A 208 -4.24 11.16 7.30
C GLY A 208 -3.66 10.87 5.93
N ILE A 209 -2.37 10.54 5.86
CA ILE A 209 -1.61 10.35 4.62
C ILE A 209 -1.90 11.46 3.59
N ARG A 210 -1.97 12.69 4.07
CA ARG A 210 -2.58 13.81 3.34
C ARG A 210 -1.79 14.21 2.09
N GLY A 211 -0.47 14.04 2.10
CA GLY A 211 0.39 14.25 0.92
C GLY A 211 0.29 13.17 -0.14
N SER A 212 -0.39 12.04 0.11
CA SER A 212 -0.65 11.04 -0.92
C SER A 212 -1.69 11.55 -1.91
N SER A 213 -1.36 11.53 -3.21
CA SER A 213 -2.23 11.99 -4.29
C SER A 213 -3.37 11.00 -4.50
N THR A 214 -4.52 11.26 -3.88
CA THR A 214 -5.70 10.39 -3.95
C THR A 214 -6.81 11.10 -4.74
N TYR A 215 -7.22 10.51 -5.87
CA TYR A 215 -8.16 11.13 -6.81
C TYR A 215 -9.20 10.14 -7.32
N GLU A 216 -10.30 10.71 -7.81
CA GLU A 216 -11.23 10.03 -8.70
C GLU A 216 -10.65 9.97 -10.11
N LEU A 217 -10.85 8.83 -10.80
CA LEU A 217 -10.56 8.62 -12.20
C LEU A 217 -11.87 8.53 -12.96
N ILE A 218 -11.99 9.23 -14.09
CA ILE A 218 -13.20 9.31 -14.92
C ILE A 218 -12.87 8.84 -16.32
N PHE A 219 -13.69 7.93 -16.86
CA PHE A 219 -13.59 7.37 -18.20
C PHE A 219 -14.87 7.67 -18.96
N GLU A 220 -14.76 8.48 -20.04
CA GLU A 220 -15.83 8.87 -20.93
C GLU A 220 -15.38 8.55 -22.36
N ASP A 221 -15.86 7.40 -22.86
CA ASP A 221 -15.43 6.84 -24.14
C ASP A 221 -13.91 6.75 -24.29
N ALA A 222 -13.22 6.42 -23.20
CA ALA A 222 -11.77 6.33 -23.18
C ALA A 222 -11.30 5.13 -24.00
N ARG A 223 -10.57 5.41 -25.09
CA ARG A 223 -10.12 4.41 -26.06
C ARG A 223 -8.70 3.99 -25.77
N ILE A 224 -8.51 2.68 -25.59
CA ILE A 224 -7.21 2.05 -25.40
C ILE A 224 -7.04 0.90 -26.40
N PRO A 225 -5.80 0.61 -26.84
CA PRO A 225 -5.58 -0.43 -27.83
C PRO A 225 -5.93 -1.83 -27.25
N LYS A 226 -6.22 -2.76 -28.12
CA LYS A 226 -6.63 -4.13 -27.78
C LYS A 226 -5.59 -4.85 -26.91
N ASP A 227 -4.31 -4.60 -27.15
CA ASP A 227 -3.19 -5.16 -26.40
C ASP A 227 -2.95 -4.51 -25.02
N ALA A 228 -3.76 -3.50 -24.64
CA ALA A 228 -3.81 -2.98 -23.28
C ALA A 228 -4.46 -3.96 -22.29
N LEU A 229 -5.11 -5.02 -22.75
CA LEU A 229 -5.65 -6.09 -21.89
C LEU A 229 -4.53 -6.78 -21.12
N LEU A 230 -4.61 -6.74 -19.78
CA LEU A 230 -3.66 -7.40 -18.89
C LEU A 230 -4.14 -8.83 -18.57
N GLY A 231 -3.36 -9.81 -18.96
CA GLY A 231 -3.71 -11.23 -18.81
C GLY A 231 -4.77 -11.67 -19.82
N LYS A 232 -5.82 -12.35 -19.35
CA LYS A 232 -6.90 -12.89 -20.21
C LYS A 232 -8.22 -12.19 -19.93
N GLU A 233 -9.03 -11.98 -20.98
CA GLU A 233 -10.40 -11.45 -20.85
C GLU A 233 -11.23 -12.30 -19.87
N GLY A 234 -12.03 -11.65 -19.04
CA GLY A 234 -12.84 -12.28 -18.00
C GLY A 234 -12.06 -12.72 -16.76
N ARG A 235 -10.75 -12.46 -16.69
CA ARG A 235 -9.89 -12.81 -15.55
C ARG A 235 -9.50 -11.62 -14.67
N GLY A 236 -10.08 -10.45 -14.88
CA GLY A 236 -9.73 -9.24 -14.13
C GLY A 236 -10.01 -9.33 -12.63
N PHE A 237 -11.09 -9.99 -12.20
CA PHE A 237 -11.38 -10.14 -10.77
C PHE A 237 -10.36 -11.03 -10.04
N PRO A 238 -9.99 -12.22 -10.53
CA PRO A 238 -8.85 -12.98 -9.98
C PRO A 238 -7.53 -12.20 -9.96
N ILE A 239 -7.23 -11.40 -11.01
CA ILE A 239 -6.05 -10.52 -11.05
C ILE A 239 -6.14 -9.49 -9.92
N ALA A 240 -7.28 -8.82 -9.75
CA ALA A 240 -7.48 -7.85 -8.68
C ALA A 240 -7.30 -8.48 -7.28
N MET A 241 -7.82 -9.67 -7.04
CA MET A 241 -7.66 -10.33 -5.74
C MET A 241 -6.20 -10.71 -5.46
N HIS A 242 -5.48 -11.21 -6.46
CA HIS A 242 -4.05 -11.47 -6.35
C HIS A 242 -3.25 -10.18 -6.06
N THR A 243 -3.55 -9.11 -6.78
CA THR A 243 -2.93 -7.79 -6.59
C THR A 243 -3.13 -7.29 -5.16
N LEU A 244 -4.36 -7.39 -4.62
CA LEU A 244 -4.67 -7.01 -3.25
C LEU A 244 -3.97 -7.89 -2.21
N ASP A 245 -3.78 -9.20 -2.46
CA ASP A 245 -3.01 -10.05 -1.55
C ASP A 245 -1.57 -9.56 -1.40
N GLY A 246 -0.94 -9.14 -2.49
CA GLY A 246 0.38 -8.50 -2.47
C GLY A 246 0.38 -7.15 -1.75
N GLY A 247 -0.62 -6.32 -2.02
CA GLY A 247 -0.80 -5.01 -1.41
C GLY A 247 -1.00 -5.06 0.10
N ARG A 248 -1.75 -6.04 0.62
CA ARG A 248 -1.96 -6.24 2.06
C ARG A 248 -0.66 -6.36 2.84
N ILE A 249 0.37 -6.98 2.28
CA ILE A 249 1.68 -7.09 2.92
C ILE A 249 2.35 -5.71 2.99
N GLY A 250 2.26 -4.90 1.93
CA GLY A 250 2.77 -3.52 1.93
C GLY A 250 2.06 -2.62 2.96
N ILE A 251 0.73 -2.74 3.07
CA ILE A 251 -0.04 -1.99 4.08
C ILE A 251 0.26 -2.47 5.50
N ALA A 252 0.48 -3.77 5.69
CA ALA A 252 0.91 -4.31 6.98
C ALA A 252 2.28 -3.72 7.40
N ALA A 253 3.22 -3.59 6.46
CA ALA A 253 4.51 -2.95 6.68
C ALA A 253 4.39 -1.45 6.99
N GLN A 254 3.50 -0.74 6.28
CA GLN A 254 3.21 0.65 6.57
C GLN A 254 2.66 0.84 7.99
N ALA A 255 1.67 0.03 8.38
CA ALA A 255 1.10 0.06 9.72
C ALA A 255 2.15 -0.24 10.80
N LEU A 256 2.98 -1.26 10.58
CA LEU A 256 4.09 -1.61 11.45
C LEU A 256 5.05 -0.42 11.63
N GLY A 257 5.50 0.18 10.53
CA GLY A 257 6.42 1.33 10.59
C GLY A 257 5.82 2.53 11.33
N ILE A 258 4.54 2.87 11.09
CA ILE A 258 3.85 3.94 11.83
C ILE A 258 3.84 3.64 13.33
N ALA A 259 3.53 2.41 13.74
CA ALA A 259 3.52 2.02 15.15
C ALA A 259 4.92 2.13 15.80
N GLU A 260 5.95 1.62 15.13
CA GLU A 260 7.34 1.71 15.59
C GLU A 260 7.79 3.15 15.76
N GLY A 261 7.57 3.98 14.72
CA GLY A 261 7.96 5.39 14.77
C GLY A 261 7.23 6.19 15.87
N ALA A 262 5.96 5.90 16.12
CA ALA A 262 5.21 6.52 17.21
C ALA A 262 5.74 6.10 18.58
N LEU A 263 6.05 4.81 18.76
CA LEU A 263 6.62 4.30 20.02
C LEU A 263 8.02 4.88 20.28
N GLU A 264 8.90 4.92 19.28
CA GLU A 264 10.25 5.49 19.40
C GLU A 264 10.20 6.94 19.91
N ARG A 265 9.37 7.80 19.30
CA ARG A 265 9.17 9.18 19.74
C ARG A 265 8.59 9.28 21.14
N THR A 266 7.70 8.37 21.49
CA THR A 266 7.05 8.35 22.81
C THR A 266 8.04 7.95 23.89
N ILE A 267 8.94 7.00 23.62
CA ILE A 267 10.00 6.62 24.55
C ILE A 267 10.91 7.81 24.83
N GLU A 268 11.35 8.53 23.81
CA GLU A 268 12.18 9.73 23.95
C GLU A 268 11.46 10.80 24.77
N TYR A 269 10.24 11.16 24.37
CA TYR A 269 9.44 12.17 25.08
C TYR A 269 9.21 11.82 26.56
N THR A 270 8.87 10.57 26.86
CA THR A 270 8.59 10.16 28.24
C THR A 270 9.81 10.19 29.16
N LYS A 271 11.02 10.03 28.61
CA LYS A 271 12.29 10.18 29.34
C LYS A 271 12.56 11.65 29.71
N GLU A 272 12.24 12.57 28.83
CA GLU A 272 12.51 14.01 28.99
C GLU A 272 11.42 14.73 29.78
N ARG A 273 10.15 14.43 29.50
CA ARG A 273 8.98 15.07 30.11
C ARG A 273 8.91 14.77 31.60
N LYS A 274 8.88 15.83 32.43
CA LYS A 274 8.79 15.71 33.89
C LYS A 274 7.43 16.19 34.38
N GLN A 275 6.83 15.41 35.27
CA GLN A 275 5.65 15.77 36.05
C GLN A 275 5.81 15.17 37.47
N PHE A 276 5.26 15.86 38.49
CA PHE A 276 5.40 15.44 39.88
C PHE A 276 6.86 15.25 40.30
N GLY A 277 7.77 16.12 39.79
CA GLY A 277 9.19 16.14 40.15
C GLY A 277 10.08 15.08 39.51
N ARG A 278 9.54 14.21 38.61
CA ARG A 278 10.29 13.15 37.94
C ARG A 278 9.86 12.96 36.50
N SER A 279 10.66 12.25 35.68
CA SER A 279 10.26 11.93 34.31
C SER A 279 9.04 11.02 34.33
N ILE A 280 8.16 11.17 33.34
CA ILE A 280 6.96 10.32 33.25
C ILE A 280 7.31 8.87 32.92
N ALA A 281 8.50 8.59 32.36
CA ALA A 281 9.02 7.24 32.18
C ALA A 281 9.27 6.48 33.51
N GLN A 282 9.38 7.20 34.64
CA GLN A 282 9.52 6.61 35.97
C GLN A 282 8.17 6.23 36.61
N GLN A 283 7.06 6.55 35.97
CA GLN A 283 5.73 6.15 36.42
C GLN A 283 5.44 4.72 35.97
N GLN A 284 5.06 3.83 36.90
CA GLN A 284 4.83 2.41 36.60
C GLN A 284 3.82 2.19 35.47
N ASN A 285 2.72 2.96 35.46
CA ASN A 285 1.72 2.86 34.40
C ASN A 285 2.28 3.20 33.02
N THR A 286 3.17 4.20 32.90
CA THR A 286 3.87 4.53 31.65
C THR A 286 4.75 3.37 31.21
N GLN A 287 5.50 2.77 32.13
CA GLN A 287 6.36 1.61 31.84
C GLN A 287 5.56 0.42 31.30
N PHE A 288 4.40 0.13 31.90
CA PHE A 288 3.53 -0.95 31.45
C PHE A 288 2.98 -0.71 30.05
N LYS A 289 2.51 0.51 29.76
CA LYS A 289 2.04 0.88 28.43
C LYS A 289 3.13 0.77 27.36
N LEU A 290 4.35 1.23 27.66
CA LEU A 290 5.48 1.08 26.75
C LEU A 290 5.83 -0.40 26.50
N ALA A 291 5.79 -1.24 27.52
CA ALA A 291 6.05 -2.67 27.40
C ALA A 291 4.96 -3.38 26.55
N ASP A 292 3.69 -3.07 26.78
CA ASP A 292 2.56 -3.63 26.01
C ASP A 292 2.64 -3.22 24.54
N MET A 293 2.93 -1.95 24.25
CA MET A 293 3.09 -1.45 22.89
C MET A 293 4.26 -2.14 22.17
N ALA A 294 5.43 -2.23 22.80
CA ALA A 294 6.60 -2.91 22.25
C ALA A 294 6.29 -4.38 21.91
N THR A 295 5.66 -5.10 22.85
CA THR A 295 5.29 -6.51 22.66
C THR A 295 4.34 -6.71 21.46
N ARG A 296 3.34 -5.81 21.31
CA ARG A 296 2.41 -5.87 20.18
C ARG A 296 3.10 -5.57 18.84
N ILE A 297 4.01 -4.61 18.82
CA ILE A 297 4.79 -4.26 17.63
C ILE A 297 5.66 -5.43 17.19
N ASP A 298 6.36 -6.09 18.13
CA ASP A 298 7.18 -7.25 17.82
C ASP A 298 6.34 -8.39 17.24
N ALA A 299 5.18 -8.67 17.82
CA ALA A 299 4.26 -9.67 17.27
C ALA A 299 3.78 -9.30 15.84
N ALA A 300 3.49 -8.02 15.60
CA ALA A 300 3.11 -7.53 14.26
C ALA A 300 4.26 -7.70 13.27
N LYS A 301 5.49 -7.35 13.66
CA LYS A 301 6.70 -7.51 12.83
C LYS A 301 6.89 -8.94 12.36
N TYR A 302 6.79 -9.90 13.26
CA TYR A 302 6.94 -11.32 12.89
C TYR A 302 5.86 -11.77 11.92
N LEU A 303 4.60 -11.34 12.06
CA LEU A 303 3.54 -11.67 11.11
C LEU A 303 3.79 -11.03 9.73
N VAL A 304 4.23 -9.78 9.70
CA VAL A 304 4.52 -9.06 8.45
C VAL A 304 5.68 -9.72 7.71
N TYR A 305 6.76 -10.02 8.39
CA TYR A 305 7.93 -10.66 7.80
C TYR A 305 7.64 -12.10 7.34
N ALA A 306 6.89 -12.85 8.14
CA ALA A 306 6.45 -14.20 7.74
C ALA A 306 5.60 -14.16 6.47
N ALA A 307 4.69 -13.18 6.32
CA ALA A 307 3.89 -13.00 5.10
C ALA A 307 4.76 -12.62 3.90
N ALA A 308 5.77 -11.75 4.08
CA ALA A 308 6.72 -11.40 3.03
C ALA A 308 7.55 -12.60 2.57
N MET A 309 8.05 -13.41 3.50
CA MET A 309 8.77 -14.65 3.19
C MET A 309 7.87 -15.67 2.49
N LYS A 310 6.58 -15.74 2.87
CA LYS A 310 5.61 -16.60 2.20
C LYS A 310 5.33 -16.15 0.76
N LYS A 311 5.29 -14.84 0.51
CA LYS A 311 5.26 -14.29 -0.85
C LYS A 311 6.53 -14.64 -1.64
N ALA A 312 7.71 -14.63 -1.01
CA ALA A 312 8.96 -15.04 -1.64
C ALA A 312 8.94 -16.54 -2.06
N GLU A 313 8.30 -17.40 -1.25
CA GLU A 313 8.06 -18.80 -1.64
C GLU A 313 7.11 -18.91 -2.84
N PHE A 314 6.02 -18.12 -2.87
CA PHE A 314 5.09 -18.06 -3.99
C PHE A 314 5.79 -17.66 -5.30
N VAL A 315 6.68 -16.66 -5.27
CA VAL A 315 7.45 -16.23 -6.46
C VAL A 315 8.24 -17.39 -7.06
N LYS A 316 8.79 -18.25 -6.21
CA LYS A 316 9.54 -19.46 -6.65
C LYS A 316 8.62 -20.62 -7.03
N ASN A 317 7.47 -20.72 -6.39
CA ASN A 317 6.50 -21.80 -6.57
C ASN A 317 5.06 -21.29 -6.48
N PRO A 318 4.42 -20.95 -7.61
CA PRO A 318 3.05 -20.40 -7.65
C PRO A 318 1.94 -21.31 -7.08
N LYS A 319 2.26 -22.54 -6.69
CA LYS A 319 1.33 -23.44 -5.97
C LYS A 319 1.20 -23.11 -4.49
N VAL A 320 2.15 -22.33 -3.93
CA VAL A 320 2.11 -21.86 -2.55
C VAL A 320 1.17 -20.65 -2.48
N SER A 321 0.24 -20.64 -1.54
CA SER A 321 -0.60 -19.46 -1.28
C SER A 321 -0.05 -18.66 -0.12
N TYR A 322 -0.10 -17.33 -0.21
CA TYR A 322 0.25 -16.41 0.86
C TYR A 322 -0.92 -15.51 1.30
N SER A 323 -2.10 -15.71 0.69
CA SER A 323 -3.29 -14.84 0.89
C SER A 323 -3.72 -14.76 2.36
N VAL A 324 -3.72 -15.89 3.07
CA VAL A 324 -4.12 -15.94 4.50
C VAL A 324 -3.06 -15.29 5.39
N ASP A 325 -1.78 -15.51 5.08
CA ASP A 325 -0.67 -14.90 5.84
C ASP A 325 -0.67 -13.38 5.66
N ALA A 326 -0.88 -12.90 4.43
CA ALA A 326 -1.05 -11.48 4.13
C ALA A 326 -2.24 -10.86 4.88
N ALA A 327 -3.39 -11.56 4.91
CA ALA A 327 -4.57 -11.09 5.63
C ALA A 327 -4.34 -11.02 7.16
N LYS A 328 -3.68 -12.02 7.75
CA LYS A 328 -3.32 -12.03 9.19
C LYS A 328 -2.36 -10.89 9.53
N ALA A 329 -1.31 -10.71 8.71
CA ALA A 329 -0.34 -9.65 8.90
C ALA A 329 -1.01 -8.27 8.85
N LYS A 330 -1.83 -8.02 7.82
CA LYS A 330 -2.53 -6.73 7.65
C LYS A 330 -3.51 -6.46 8.78
N LEU A 331 -4.32 -7.43 9.16
CA LEU A 331 -5.27 -7.29 10.26
C LEU A 331 -4.56 -6.91 11.56
N PHE A 332 -3.57 -7.69 11.95
CA PHE A 332 -2.89 -7.51 13.24
C PHE A 332 -2.06 -6.22 13.28
N ALA A 333 -1.30 -5.93 12.21
CA ALA A 333 -0.47 -4.74 12.15
C ALA A 333 -1.31 -3.45 12.15
N ALA A 334 -2.43 -3.40 11.40
CA ALA A 334 -3.30 -2.24 11.35
C ALA A 334 -3.96 -1.94 12.71
N GLU A 335 -4.52 -2.95 13.37
CA GLU A 335 -5.10 -2.80 14.72
C GLU A 335 -4.04 -2.45 15.78
N THR A 336 -2.82 -2.98 15.62
CA THR A 336 -1.68 -2.60 16.47
C THR A 336 -1.30 -1.15 16.27
N ALA A 337 -1.21 -0.68 15.02
CA ALA A 337 -0.86 0.71 14.73
C ALA A 337 -1.87 1.70 15.35
N MET A 338 -3.17 1.42 15.20
CA MET A 338 -4.20 2.27 15.85
C MET A 338 -4.10 2.27 17.36
N ALA A 339 -3.94 1.10 17.98
CA ALA A 339 -3.83 1.00 19.43
C ALA A 339 -2.58 1.74 19.96
N VAL A 340 -1.43 1.52 19.32
CA VAL A 340 -0.16 2.12 19.70
C VAL A 340 -0.19 3.63 19.53
N THR A 341 -0.57 4.13 18.35
CA THR A 341 -0.57 5.58 18.09
C THR A 341 -1.56 6.32 18.99
N THR A 342 -2.71 5.73 19.31
CA THR A 342 -3.67 6.30 20.26
C THR A 342 -3.05 6.42 21.67
N GLU A 343 -2.36 5.39 22.16
CA GLU A 343 -1.67 5.44 23.44
C GLU A 343 -0.47 6.40 23.42
N CYS A 344 0.22 6.54 22.30
CA CYS A 344 1.30 7.54 22.15
C CYS A 344 0.75 8.95 22.32
N VAL A 345 -0.33 9.31 21.61
CA VAL A 345 -1.00 10.62 21.80
C VAL A 345 -1.40 10.82 23.27
N GLN A 346 -1.95 9.78 23.92
CA GLN A 346 -2.33 9.86 25.33
C GLN A 346 -1.14 10.11 26.27
N LEU A 347 0.02 9.45 26.02
CA LEU A 347 1.24 9.62 26.83
C LEU A 347 1.90 10.99 26.64
N PHE A 348 1.74 11.62 25.46
CA PHE A 348 2.15 13.00 25.23
C PHE A 348 1.24 14.01 25.95
N GLY A 349 0.01 13.63 26.34
CA GLY A 349 -0.97 14.53 26.93
C GLY A 349 -1.38 15.65 25.97
N GLY A 350 -1.52 16.88 26.45
CA GLY A 350 -1.88 18.03 25.61
C GLY A 350 -0.94 18.26 24.43
N TYR A 351 0.34 17.97 24.60
CA TYR A 351 1.31 18.05 23.50
C TYR A 351 1.11 17.01 22.40
N GLY A 352 0.53 15.86 22.70
CA GLY A 352 0.17 14.87 21.68
C GLY A 352 -1.02 15.25 20.81
N TYR A 353 -1.77 16.30 21.21
CA TYR A 353 -2.96 16.78 20.51
C TYR A 353 -2.71 17.98 19.58
N ILE A 354 -1.50 18.54 19.62
CA ILE A 354 -1.10 19.68 18.78
C ILE A 354 -0.11 19.23 17.71
N ARG A 355 -0.12 19.94 16.57
CA ARG A 355 0.65 19.54 15.36
C ARG A 355 2.16 19.73 15.47
N GLU A 356 2.66 20.32 16.54
CA GLU A 356 4.10 20.46 16.78
C GLU A 356 4.80 19.13 17.03
N TYR A 357 4.02 18.08 17.37
CA TYR A 357 4.52 16.72 17.63
C TYR A 357 3.89 15.73 16.66
N ASP A 358 4.73 14.88 16.10
CA ASP A 358 4.37 13.92 15.02
C ASP A 358 3.29 12.90 15.39
N VAL A 359 3.10 12.58 16.67
CA VAL A 359 2.27 11.45 17.12
C VAL A 359 0.79 11.62 16.74
N GLU A 360 0.26 12.85 16.68
CA GLU A 360 -1.11 13.09 16.23
C GLU A 360 -1.26 12.77 14.73
N ARG A 361 -0.27 13.14 13.90
CA ARG A 361 -0.22 12.81 12.47
C ARG A 361 -0.14 11.32 12.28
N MET A 362 0.70 10.63 13.04
CA MET A 362 0.86 9.18 12.99
C MET A 362 -0.43 8.45 13.35
N MET A 363 -1.20 8.95 14.33
CA MET A 363 -2.51 8.40 14.66
C MET A 363 -3.52 8.59 13.51
N ARG A 364 -3.53 9.74 12.85
CA ARG A 364 -4.37 9.99 11.67
C ARG A 364 -3.98 9.09 10.50
N ASP A 365 -2.68 8.93 10.26
CA ASP A 365 -2.13 8.09 9.20
C ASP A 365 -2.42 6.59 9.47
N ALA A 366 -2.34 6.15 10.72
CA ALA A 366 -2.59 4.75 11.09
C ALA A 366 -4.03 4.32 10.76
N LYS A 367 -5.02 5.21 10.89
CA LYS A 367 -6.43 4.84 10.73
C LYS A 367 -6.75 4.26 9.36
N ILE A 368 -6.16 4.76 8.29
CA ILE A 368 -6.44 4.25 6.95
C ILE A 368 -6.01 2.81 6.76
N THR A 369 -5.00 2.35 7.52
CA THR A 369 -4.49 0.97 7.42
C THR A 369 -5.50 -0.09 7.82
N GLU A 370 -6.51 0.25 8.62
CA GLU A 370 -7.64 -0.63 8.94
C GLU A 370 -8.71 -0.66 7.82
N ILE A 371 -8.69 0.29 6.87
CA ILE A 371 -9.76 0.53 5.91
C ILE A 371 -9.39 0.06 4.50
N TYR A 372 -8.32 0.62 3.90
CA TYR A 372 -8.00 0.36 2.50
C TYR A 372 -7.33 -1.01 2.28
N GLU A 373 -7.29 -1.43 1.01
CA GLU A 373 -6.85 -2.76 0.58
C GLU A 373 -7.57 -3.92 1.30
N GLY A 374 -8.84 -3.69 1.58
CA GLY A 374 -9.71 -4.57 2.35
C GLY A 374 -9.73 -4.22 3.83
N THR A 375 -10.91 -3.86 4.34
CA THR A 375 -11.09 -3.51 5.75
C THR A 375 -10.66 -4.63 6.69
N SER A 376 -10.49 -4.33 7.99
CA SER A 376 -10.21 -5.36 9.01
C SER A 376 -11.24 -6.49 8.99
N GLU A 377 -12.52 -6.20 8.65
CA GLU A 377 -13.57 -7.19 8.48
C GLU A 377 -13.33 -8.08 7.26
N VAL A 378 -12.89 -7.51 6.13
CA VAL A 378 -12.51 -8.29 4.94
C VAL A 378 -11.35 -9.24 5.24
N GLN A 379 -10.34 -8.80 6.01
CA GLN A 379 -9.26 -9.69 6.42
C GLN A 379 -9.79 -10.87 7.24
N ARG A 380 -10.73 -10.60 8.18
CA ARG A 380 -11.40 -11.67 8.95
C ARG A 380 -12.19 -12.63 8.06
N MET A 381 -12.86 -12.13 7.01
CA MET A 381 -13.55 -12.97 6.02
C MET A 381 -12.56 -13.88 5.26
N VAL A 382 -11.42 -13.37 4.84
CA VAL A 382 -10.38 -14.17 4.15
C VAL A 382 -9.84 -15.27 5.08
N ILE A 383 -9.52 -14.92 6.31
CA ILE A 383 -8.97 -15.84 7.30
C ILE A 383 -10.01 -16.93 7.65
N SER A 384 -11.23 -16.53 8.03
CA SER A 384 -12.28 -17.47 8.42
C SER A 384 -12.70 -18.38 7.26
N GLY A 385 -12.79 -17.83 6.05
CA GLY A 385 -13.10 -18.60 4.85
C GLY A 385 -12.04 -19.68 4.54
N SER A 386 -10.80 -19.49 4.98
CA SER A 386 -9.76 -20.54 4.88
C SER A 386 -9.83 -21.57 6.01
N LEU A 387 -10.24 -21.14 7.22
CA LEU A 387 -10.33 -22.03 8.39
C LEU A 387 -11.53 -22.99 8.31
N LEU A 388 -12.58 -22.58 7.59
CA LEU A 388 -13.85 -23.33 7.51
C LEU A 388 -14.00 -24.13 6.20
N ARG A 389 -12.95 -24.23 5.38
CA ARG A 389 -12.87 -25.10 4.19
C ARG A 389 -12.32 -26.50 4.58
#